data_4fb89fb50a6f97784109344fe632b2b4
#
_entry.id   4fb89fb50a6f97784109344fe632b2b4
#
_cell.length_a   1.000
_cell.length_b   1.000
_cell.length_c   1.000
_cell.angle_alpha   90.00
_cell.angle_beta   90.00
_cell.angle_gamma   90.00
#
_symmetry.space_group_name_H-M   'P 1'
#
loop_
_entity.id
_entity.type
_entity.pdbx_description
1 polymer ?
#
loop_
_entity_poly.entity_id
_entity_poly.type
_entity_poly.pdbx_seq_one_letter_code
_entity_poly.pdbx_strand_id
1 'polypeptide(L)'
;MQIVLGGDFNCALAPLDKIGGTSTERKKTVISKIKNLCTNFDLQDVWRSQHPRTSQYTWRNNSLKVQCRLDYWLVSKELSVLVTNSGIVTSTISDHSAITLHLQSREYVQRGPGFRN
;
A
#
# COMPACT_ATOMS: atom_id res chain seq x y z
N MET A 1 -6.92 -15.73 -7.89
CA MET A 1 -5.47 -15.64 -7.60
C MET A 1 -5.23 -14.77 -6.40
N GLN A 2 -4.41 -15.21 -5.48
CA GLN A 2 -4.14 -14.47 -4.26
C GLN A 2 -2.80 -13.76 -4.38
N ILE A 3 -2.82 -12.44 -4.37
CA ILE A 3 -1.63 -11.64 -4.59
C ILE A 3 -1.51 -10.60 -3.48
N VAL A 4 -0.30 -10.47 -2.94
CA VAL A 4 0.07 -9.38 -2.02
C VAL A 4 1.37 -8.80 -2.55
N LEU A 5 1.33 -7.54 -2.95
CA LEU A 5 2.51 -6.80 -3.41
C LEU A 5 2.73 -5.62 -2.48
N GLY A 6 3.91 -5.50 -1.95
CA GLY A 6 4.24 -4.38 -1.05
C GLY A 6 5.63 -3.87 -1.28
N GLY A 7 5.82 -2.60 -1.01
CA GLY A 7 7.12 -1.96 -1.13
C GLY A 7 7.04 -0.55 -1.64
N ASP A 8 8.18 -0.02 -2.07
CA ASP A 8 8.31 1.31 -2.63
C ASP A 8 8.05 1.26 -4.13
N PHE A 9 6.94 1.85 -4.56
CA PHE A 9 6.57 1.90 -5.98
C PHE A 9 7.04 3.18 -6.66
N ASN A 10 7.69 4.07 -5.90
CA ASN A 10 8.23 5.33 -6.42
C ASN A 10 7.20 6.26 -7.07
N CYS A 11 5.94 6.06 -6.81
CA CYS A 11 4.89 6.96 -7.30
C CYS A 11 3.67 6.93 -6.37
N ALA A 12 3.03 8.09 -6.24
CA ALA A 12 1.78 8.23 -5.51
C ALA A 12 0.63 8.05 -6.50
N LEU A 13 -0.33 7.22 -6.16
CA LEU A 13 -1.42 6.86 -7.10
C LEU A 13 -2.57 7.87 -7.14
N ALA A 14 -2.71 8.69 -6.11
CA ALA A 14 -3.82 9.63 -6.02
C ALA A 14 -3.34 11.00 -5.54
N PRO A 15 -4.08 12.08 -5.86
CA PRO A 15 -3.68 13.42 -5.40
C PRO A 15 -3.55 13.54 -3.89
N LEU A 16 -4.38 12.83 -3.14
CA LEU A 16 -4.34 12.86 -1.68
C LEU A 16 -3.04 12.27 -1.13
N ASP A 17 -2.31 11.51 -1.94
CA ASP A 17 -1.10 10.81 -1.54
C ASP A 17 0.16 11.63 -1.74
N LYS A 18 0.06 12.89 -2.09
CA LYS A 18 1.26 13.72 -2.27
C LYS A 18 1.01 15.18 -1.96
N ILE A 19 2.07 15.84 -1.53
CA ILE A 19 2.15 17.29 -1.38
C ILE A 19 3.37 17.75 -2.14
N GLY A 20 3.21 18.79 -2.94
CA GLY A 20 4.32 19.40 -3.67
C GLY A 20 4.88 18.53 -4.79
N GLY A 21 6.02 18.95 -5.29
CA GLY A 21 6.66 18.23 -6.38
C GLY A 21 6.03 18.51 -7.73
N THR A 22 6.60 17.91 -8.77
CA THR A 22 6.10 18.06 -10.13
C THR A 22 5.73 16.70 -10.69
N SER A 23 4.79 16.72 -11.62
CA SER A 23 4.40 15.52 -12.34
C SER A 23 5.14 15.51 -13.68
N THR A 24 5.80 14.42 -13.99
CA THR A 24 6.50 14.25 -15.27
C THR A 24 5.78 13.20 -16.10
N GLU A 25 6.04 13.19 -17.41
CA GLU A 25 5.46 12.15 -18.26
C GLU A 25 5.92 10.76 -17.84
N ARG A 26 7.15 10.64 -17.36
CA ARG A 26 7.68 9.37 -16.89
C ARG A 26 6.89 8.88 -15.66
N LYS A 27 6.61 9.78 -14.72
CA LYS A 27 5.81 9.41 -13.54
C LYS A 27 4.39 9.02 -13.92
N LYS A 28 3.78 9.75 -14.84
CA LYS A 28 2.43 9.43 -15.31
C LYS A 28 2.38 8.05 -15.98
N THR A 29 3.42 7.71 -16.73
CA THR A 29 3.51 6.39 -17.36
C THR A 29 3.57 5.27 -16.33
N VAL A 30 4.40 5.45 -15.30
CA VAL A 30 4.52 4.45 -14.21
C VAL A 30 3.18 4.29 -13.48
N ILE A 31 2.53 5.40 -13.15
CA ILE A 31 1.22 5.37 -12.48
C ILE A 31 0.21 4.60 -13.33
N SER A 32 0.18 4.87 -14.64
CA SER A 32 -0.73 4.15 -15.54
C SER A 32 -0.46 2.66 -15.55
N LYS A 33 0.79 2.26 -15.56
CA LYS A 33 1.15 0.84 -15.54
C LYS A 33 0.71 0.16 -14.25
N ILE A 34 0.89 0.83 -13.11
CA ILE A 34 0.45 0.27 -11.82
C ILE A 34 -1.07 0.17 -11.76
N LYS A 35 -1.77 1.20 -12.25
CA LYS A 35 -3.23 1.15 -12.29
C LYS A 35 -3.75 0.04 -13.21
N ASN A 36 -3.09 -0.18 -14.33
CA ASN A 36 -3.43 -1.29 -15.22
C ASN A 36 -3.20 -2.64 -14.54
N LEU A 37 -2.09 -2.77 -13.81
CA LEU A 37 -1.82 -3.98 -13.04
C LEU A 37 -2.94 -4.23 -12.02
N CYS A 38 -3.36 -3.19 -11.33
CA CYS A 38 -4.45 -3.31 -10.36
C CYS A 38 -5.75 -3.74 -11.02
N THR A 39 -6.05 -3.19 -12.20
CA THR A 39 -7.24 -3.56 -12.94
C THR A 39 -7.18 -5.00 -13.42
N ASN A 40 -6.04 -5.39 -13.99
CA ASN A 40 -5.89 -6.72 -14.58
C ASN A 40 -5.93 -7.85 -13.55
N PHE A 41 -5.43 -7.60 -12.35
CA PHE A 41 -5.36 -8.63 -11.30
C PHE A 41 -6.31 -8.33 -10.13
N ASP A 42 -7.16 -7.34 -10.28
CA ASP A 42 -8.15 -6.96 -9.25
C ASP A 42 -7.49 -6.68 -7.90
N LEU A 43 -6.46 -5.83 -7.92
CA LEU A 43 -5.71 -5.44 -6.73
C LEU A 43 -6.25 -4.14 -6.16
N GLN A 44 -6.20 -4.04 -4.84
CA GLN A 44 -6.64 -2.85 -4.12
C GLN A 44 -5.51 -2.29 -3.27
N ASP A 45 -5.43 -0.96 -3.20
CA ASP A 45 -4.58 -0.25 -2.26
C ASP A 45 -5.33 -0.28 -0.92
N VAL A 46 -5.03 -1.28 -0.10
CA VAL A 46 -5.82 -1.54 1.11
C VAL A 46 -5.73 -0.43 2.14
N TRP A 47 -4.56 0.22 2.27
CA TRP A 47 -4.45 1.33 3.22
C TRP A 47 -5.39 2.47 2.84
N ARG A 48 -5.43 2.80 1.55
CA ARG A 48 -6.34 3.86 1.07
C ARG A 48 -7.80 3.45 1.24
N SER A 49 -8.12 2.18 1.02
CA SER A 49 -9.48 1.69 1.24
C SER A 49 -9.90 1.81 2.69
N GLN A 50 -8.99 1.59 3.62
CA GLN A 50 -9.27 1.70 5.05
C GLN A 50 -9.23 3.15 5.54
N HIS A 51 -8.52 4.03 4.84
CA HIS A 51 -8.34 5.43 5.25
C HIS A 51 -8.66 6.34 4.05
N PRO A 52 -9.92 6.39 3.61
CA PRO A 52 -10.25 7.05 2.33
C PRO A 52 -10.02 8.55 2.29
N ARG A 53 -9.91 9.21 3.42
CA ARG A 53 -9.75 10.66 3.49
C ARG A 53 -8.50 11.10 4.22
N THR A 54 -7.66 10.19 4.64
CA THR A 54 -6.48 10.50 5.46
C THR A 54 -5.31 10.83 4.56
N SER A 55 -4.62 11.93 4.88
CA SER A 55 -3.37 12.28 4.24
C SER A 55 -2.24 11.86 5.17
N GLN A 56 -1.49 10.86 4.76
CA GLN A 56 -0.33 10.37 5.50
C GLN A 56 0.69 9.87 4.49
N TYR A 57 1.95 10.16 4.73
CA TYR A 57 2.99 9.95 3.73
C TYR A 57 4.05 8.98 4.23
N THR A 58 4.69 8.28 3.30
CA THR A 58 5.75 7.33 3.62
C THR A 58 7.13 7.86 3.25
N TRP A 59 7.19 8.94 2.49
CA TRP A 59 8.45 9.56 2.07
C TRP A 59 8.33 11.07 2.11
N ARG A 60 9.45 11.72 2.42
CA ARG A 60 9.53 13.18 2.43
C ARG A 60 10.94 13.62 2.10
N ASN A 61 11.05 14.77 1.45
CA ASN A 61 12.38 15.35 1.22
C ASN A 61 12.83 16.11 2.47
N ASN A 62 14.09 16.58 2.47
CA ASN A 62 14.67 17.22 3.64
C ASN A 62 13.94 18.49 4.06
N SER A 63 13.38 19.24 3.12
CA SER A 63 12.67 20.48 3.43
C SER A 63 11.22 20.26 3.85
N LEU A 64 10.73 19.04 3.76
CA LEU A 64 9.34 18.64 4.00
C LEU A 64 8.33 19.32 3.07
N LYS A 65 8.82 19.97 2.00
CA LYS A 65 7.93 20.60 1.03
C LYS A 65 7.34 19.60 0.06
N VAL A 66 8.00 18.46 -0.10
CA VAL A 66 7.49 17.36 -0.93
C VAL A 66 7.35 16.15 -0.05
N GLN A 67 6.15 15.63 0.03
CA GLN A 67 5.83 14.44 0.79
C GLN A 67 4.90 13.56 -0.03
N CYS A 68 5.17 12.26 -0.06
CA CYS A 68 4.41 11.33 -0.87
C CYS A 68 4.20 10.01 -0.14
N ARG A 69 3.08 9.38 -0.41
CA ARG A 69 2.88 7.98 -0.01
C ARG A 69 3.30 7.12 -1.21
N LEU A 70 4.54 6.64 -1.14
CA LEU A 70 5.18 5.88 -2.21
C LEU A 70 5.24 4.39 -1.90
N ASP A 71 5.08 4.05 -0.62
CA ASP A 71 5.17 2.68 -0.15
C ASP A 71 3.77 2.23 0.26
N TYR A 72 3.28 1.16 -0.33
CA TYR A 72 1.93 0.69 -0.04
C TYR A 72 1.77 -0.79 -0.37
N TRP A 73 0.63 -1.33 0.01
CA TRP A 73 0.26 -2.72 -0.23
C TRP A 73 -0.84 -2.77 -1.27
N LEU A 74 -0.61 -3.55 -2.31
CA LEU A 74 -1.63 -3.86 -3.32
C LEU A 74 -2.02 -5.32 -3.11
N VAL A 75 -3.28 -5.54 -2.78
CA VAL A 75 -3.77 -6.85 -2.36
C VAL A 75 -4.95 -7.25 -3.24
N SER A 76 -4.96 -8.50 -3.68
CA SER A 76 -6.07 -9.00 -4.48
C SER A 76 -7.37 -8.91 -3.69
N LYS A 77 -8.46 -8.65 -4.39
CA LYS A 77 -9.73 -8.39 -3.75
C LYS A 77 -10.18 -9.52 -2.83
N GLU A 78 -9.93 -10.75 -3.23
CA GLU A 78 -10.30 -11.89 -2.40
C GLU A 78 -9.52 -11.97 -1.09
N LEU A 79 -8.27 -11.47 -1.05
CA LEU A 79 -7.49 -11.40 0.17
C LEU A 79 -7.78 -10.13 0.96
N SER A 80 -8.23 -9.07 0.32
CA SER A 80 -8.46 -7.80 0.99
C SER A 80 -9.51 -7.92 2.09
N VAL A 81 -10.45 -8.86 1.96
CA VAL A 81 -11.47 -9.09 2.99
C VAL A 81 -10.87 -9.67 4.27
N LEU A 82 -9.66 -10.21 4.19
CA LEU A 82 -8.96 -10.75 5.36
C LEU A 82 -8.03 -9.74 6.01
N VAL A 83 -7.84 -8.58 5.41
CA VAL A 83 -6.97 -7.56 5.97
C VAL A 83 -7.67 -6.92 7.16
N THR A 84 -7.13 -7.14 8.34
CA THR A 84 -7.67 -6.57 9.56
C THR A 84 -7.13 -5.19 9.84
N ASN A 85 -5.91 -4.90 9.40
CA ASN A 85 -5.30 -3.61 9.64
C ASN A 85 -4.14 -3.39 8.66
N SER A 86 -3.94 -2.14 8.29
CA SER A 86 -2.75 -1.72 7.56
C SER A 86 -2.31 -0.38 8.14
N GLY A 87 -1.00 -0.17 8.25
CA GLY A 87 -0.49 1.01 8.92
C GLY A 87 0.77 1.57 8.29
N ILE A 88 1.08 2.79 8.71
CA ILE A 88 2.31 3.48 8.34
C ILE A 88 3.00 3.83 9.65
N VAL A 89 4.24 3.36 9.81
CA VAL A 89 5.01 3.61 11.02
C VAL A 89 6.06 4.66 10.69
N THR A 90 5.91 5.84 11.26
CA THR A 90 6.81 6.96 10.98
C THR A 90 8.22 6.65 11.46
N SER A 91 9.21 6.93 10.61
CA SER A 91 10.61 6.79 10.95
C SER A 91 11.23 8.16 11.20
N THR A 92 12.10 8.25 12.22
CA THR A 92 12.84 9.46 12.51
C THR A 92 14.27 9.40 11.98
N ILE A 93 14.70 8.25 11.50
CA ILE A 93 16.08 8.05 11.04
C ILE A 93 16.19 7.80 9.54
N SER A 94 15.08 7.69 8.84
CA SER A 94 15.07 7.44 7.40
C SER A 94 14.06 8.40 6.77
N ASP A 95 14.26 8.71 5.48
CA ASP A 95 13.30 9.50 4.71
C ASP A 95 12.07 8.68 4.30
N HIS A 96 12.10 7.36 4.49
CA HIS A 96 10.94 6.48 4.30
C HIS A 96 10.40 5.98 5.63
N SER A 97 9.09 5.83 5.69
CA SER A 97 8.40 5.19 6.81
C SER A 97 8.11 3.73 6.47
N ALA A 98 8.01 2.90 7.48
CA ALA A 98 7.65 1.49 7.28
C ALA A 98 6.15 1.35 7.07
N ILE A 99 5.75 0.30 6.36
CA ILE A 99 4.34 -0.04 6.18
C ILE A 99 4.08 -1.42 6.76
N THR A 100 2.89 -1.59 7.34
CA THR A 100 2.51 -2.85 7.97
C THR A 100 1.19 -3.36 7.38
N LEU A 101 1.03 -4.67 7.38
CA LEU A 101 -0.17 -5.32 6.91
C LEU A 101 -0.47 -6.50 7.83
N HIS A 102 -1.71 -6.56 8.33
CA HIS A 102 -2.17 -7.66 9.16
C HIS A 102 -3.33 -8.35 8.48
N LEU A 103 -3.22 -9.66 8.35
CA LEU A 103 -4.25 -10.48 7.74
C LEU A 103 -4.75 -11.49 8.75
N GLN A 104 -6.05 -11.76 8.70
CA GLN A 104 -6.65 -12.80 9.53
C GLN A 104 -6.38 -14.16 8.91
N SER A 105 -5.90 -15.08 9.70
CA SER A 105 -5.66 -16.42 9.23
C SER A 105 -6.95 -17.21 9.17
N ARG A 106 -7.06 -18.09 8.17
CA ARG A 106 -8.20 -18.97 8.05
C ARG A 106 -7.88 -20.42 8.22
N GLU A 107 -6.63 -20.78 8.19
CA GLU A 107 -6.34 -22.19 8.17
C GLU A 107 -6.71 -22.88 9.45
N TYR A 108 -6.82 -22.14 10.54
CA TYR A 108 -7.21 -22.75 11.77
C TYR A 108 -8.58 -23.37 11.73
N VAL A 109 -9.36 -22.99 10.76
CA VAL A 109 -10.69 -23.50 10.68
C VAL A 109 -10.68 -24.94 10.37
N GLN A 110 -9.70 -25.38 9.77
CA GLN A 110 -9.73 -26.64 9.35
C GLN A 110 -9.10 -27.53 10.08
N ARG A 111 -8.50 -27.54 10.73
CA ARG A 111 -7.78 -28.43 11.12
C ARG A 111 -7.97 -29.13 11.92
N GLY A 112 -8.36 -29.06 11.97
CA GLY A 112 -8.52 -30.03 12.75
C GLY A 112 -7.45 -30.40 13.49
N PRO A 113 -7.50 -31.26 14.20
CA PRO A 113 -6.59 -31.54 15.07
C PRO A 113 -5.35 -31.68 14.46
N GLY A 114 -4.76 -31.43 14.51
CA GLY A 114 -3.75 -31.68 14.02
C GLY A 114 -3.06 -30.84 13.42
N PHE A 115 -2.74 -30.30 13.09
CA PHE A 115 -2.02 -29.58 12.50
C PHE A 115 -1.88 -28.36 12.97
N ARG A 116 -2.00 -28.14 13.48
CA ARG A 116 -1.90 -27.27 13.85
C ARG A 116 -1.27 -26.56 14.17
N ASN A 117 -1.21 -26.27 14.12
CA ASN A 117 -0.69 -25.60 14.37
C ASN A 117 -0.15 -25.26 14.78
#